data_6def160260f530b7c96e45ca42eaf60d
#
_entry.id   6def160260f530b7c96e45ca42eaf60d
#
_cell.length_a   1.000
_cell.length_b   1.000
_cell.length_c   1.000
_cell.angle_alpha   90.00
_cell.angle_beta   90.00
_cell.angle_gamma   90.00
#
_symmetry.space_group_name_H-M   'P 1'
#
loop_
_entity.id
_entity.type
_entity.pdbx_description
1 polymer ?
#
loop_
_entity_poly.entity_id
_entity_poly.type
_entity_poly.pdbx_seq_one_letter_code
_entity_poly.pdbx_strand_id
1 'polypeptide(L)'
;MTSPSVVIRRPVRHARRAGLAVVVALLAGLVLTVGAPSASAQADPTTTTTVDPNAPTTTTPPAPAPAPKLSDIFPGIDPSITVEQLEAFFRWIQGPPVPANSGAGRRIVYSNSAQRVWLVEGDERVAKTYLVSGRRGLPAFGTYQVFSKSRTTTSGSARMEFMVRFARGRNLAIGFHTIPLRSNGTPLQTESELGFPRSHGCVRQAPPDAMYLYMWAPVGTAVVAVP
;
A
#
# COMPACT_ATOMS: atom_id res chain seq x y z
N MET A 1 12.44 -4.37 -61.75
CA MET A 1 11.18 -3.67 -61.40
C MET A 1 10.57 -4.41 -60.22
N THR A 2 10.86 -3.97 -59.02
CA THR A 2 10.40 -4.56 -57.76
C THR A 2 9.50 -3.54 -57.08
N SER A 3 8.21 -3.88 -56.92
CA SER A 3 7.22 -3.05 -56.20
C SER A 3 7.45 -3.07 -54.70
N PRO A 4 7.29 -1.96 -53.98
CA PRO A 4 7.37 -1.91 -52.54
C PRO A 4 6.04 -2.34 -51.89
N SER A 5 6.11 -3.23 -50.92
CA SER A 5 4.98 -3.66 -50.09
C SER A 5 4.61 -2.59 -49.06
N VAL A 6 3.38 -2.13 -49.13
CA VAL A 6 2.81 -1.18 -48.16
C VAL A 6 2.35 -1.96 -46.92
N VAL A 7 2.99 -1.72 -45.77
CA VAL A 7 2.58 -2.23 -44.46
C VAL A 7 1.52 -1.29 -43.87
N ILE A 8 0.27 -1.71 -43.89
CA ILE A 8 -0.85 -1.00 -43.22
C ILE A 8 -0.78 -1.31 -41.70
N ARG A 9 -0.35 -0.34 -40.91
CA ARG A 9 -0.47 -0.38 -39.45
C ARG A 9 -1.91 -0.05 -39.05
N ARG A 10 -2.58 -0.99 -38.39
CA ARG A 10 -3.90 -0.78 -37.77
C ARG A 10 -3.76 0.11 -36.53
N PRO A 11 -4.66 1.12 -36.33
CA PRO A 11 -4.63 1.93 -35.14
C PRO A 11 -5.13 1.13 -33.92
N VAL A 12 -4.34 1.14 -32.84
CA VAL A 12 -4.72 0.63 -31.52
C VAL A 12 -5.75 1.59 -30.91
N ARG A 13 -6.96 1.11 -30.72
CA ARG A 13 -8.04 1.87 -30.07
C ARG A 13 -7.75 2.02 -28.59
N HIS A 14 -7.29 3.19 -28.17
CA HIS A 14 -7.30 3.62 -26.77
C HIS A 14 -8.69 4.15 -26.42
N ALA A 15 -9.56 3.29 -25.97
CA ALA A 15 -10.82 3.71 -25.37
C ALA A 15 -11.06 2.86 -24.10
N ARG A 16 -11.34 3.53 -22.99
CA ARG A 16 -11.80 3.06 -21.68
C ARG A 16 -10.79 3.16 -20.53
N ARG A 17 -10.25 4.35 -20.26
CA ARG A 17 -9.58 4.65 -18.98
C ARG A 17 -10.18 5.84 -18.21
N ALA A 18 -11.21 6.49 -18.70
CA ALA A 18 -11.77 7.70 -18.08
C ALA A 18 -12.82 7.44 -16.98
N GLY A 19 -13.44 6.25 -16.93
CA GLY A 19 -14.48 5.96 -15.94
C GLY A 19 -14.00 5.49 -14.57
N LEU A 20 -12.77 4.98 -14.48
CA LEU A 20 -12.27 4.35 -13.24
C LEU A 20 -11.69 5.35 -12.23
N ALA A 21 -11.20 6.49 -12.70
CA ALA A 21 -10.57 7.50 -11.85
C ALA A 21 -11.58 8.24 -10.93
N VAL A 22 -12.83 8.36 -11.34
CA VAL A 22 -13.87 9.08 -10.57
C VAL A 22 -14.37 8.25 -9.38
N VAL A 23 -14.43 6.92 -9.52
CA VAL A 23 -14.89 6.02 -8.44
C VAL A 23 -13.87 5.93 -7.31
N VAL A 24 -12.58 5.96 -7.62
CA VAL A 24 -11.50 5.89 -6.61
C VAL A 24 -11.44 7.16 -5.75
N ALA A 25 -11.73 8.33 -6.33
CA ALA A 25 -11.71 9.61 -5.58
C ALA A 25 -12.88 9.74 -4.59
N LEU A 26 -14.03 9.13 -4.87
CA LEU A 26 -15.23 9.21 -4.01
C LEU A 26 -15.16 8.27 -2.80
N LEU A 27 -14.40 7.16 -2.89
CA LEU A 27 -14.31 6.17 -1.81
C LEU A 27 -13.20 6.48 -0.78
N ALA A 28 -12.20 7.27 -1.14
CA ALA A 28 -11.17 7.73 -0.19
C ALA A 28 -11.70 8.72 0.86
N GLY A 29 -12.89 9.30 0.65
CA GLY A 29 -13.52 10.25 1.55
C GLY A 29 -14.49 9.67 2.57
N LEU A 30 -14.80 8.38 2.54
CA LEU A 30 -15.88 7.79 3.36
C LEU A 30 -15.38 6.91 4.52
N VAL A 31 -14.16 7.11 5.01
CA VAL A 31 -13.78 6.64 6.36
C VAL A 31 -14.02 7.80 7.33
N LEU A 32 -15.28 8.15 7.54
CA LEU A 32 -15.70 9.11 8.56
C LEU A 32 -16.68 8.44 9.54
N THR A 33 -16.14 8.16 10.70
CA THR A 33 -16.76 8.19 12.04
C THR A 33 -18.26 7.83 12.10
N VAL A 34 -18.56 6.59 12.39
CA VAL A 34 -19.80 6.24 13.07
C VAL A 34 -19.68 6.74 14.51
N GLY A 35 -20.03 8.00 14.73
CA GLY A 35 -20.24 8.55 16.05
C GLY A 35 -21.51 7.94 16.65
N ALA A 36 -21.36 7.24 17.77
CA ALA A 36 -22.51 6.79 18.55
C ALA A 36 -23.31 7.99 19.03
N PRO A 37 -24.65 7.99 18.90
CA PRO A 37 -25.48 9.03 19.50
C PRO A 37 -25.50 8.85 21.02
N SER A 38 -25.00 9.87 21.74
CA SER A 38 -25.22 9.97 23.18
C SER A 38 -26.70 10.34 23.41
N ALA A 39 -27.47 9.38 23.90
CA ALA A 39 -28.82 9.61 24.36
C ALA A 39 -28.76 10.28 25.75
N SER A 40 -29.08 11.57 25.80
CA SER A 40 -29.39 12.26 27.06
C SER A 40 -30.76 11.79 27.52
N ALA A 41 -30.83 11.03 28.59
CA ALA A 41 -32.08 10.66 29.26
C ALA A 41 -32.55 11.84 30.09
N GLN A 42 -33.71 12.41 29.72
CA GLN A 42 -34.45 13.35 30.52
C GLN A 42 -35.45 12.56 31.35
N ALA A 43 -35.36 12.65 32.67
CA ALA A 43 -36.23 11.99 33.60
C ALA A 43 -37.51 12.84 33.77
N ASP A 44 -38.66 12.22 33.62
CA ASP A 44 -39.95 12.71 34.12
C ASP A 44 -40.61 11.67 35.01
N PRO A 45 -41.39 12.10 36.02
CA PRO A 45 -41.62 11.29 37.21
C PRO A 45 -42.96 10.47 37.17
N THR A 46 -42.90 9.33 37.82
CA THR A 46 -43.96 8.64 38.56
C THR A 46 -45.15 8.09 37.80
N THR A 47 -45.07 6.80 37.48
CA THR A 47 -46.26 5.92 37.55
C THR A 47 -45.81 4.61 38.19
N THR A 48 -46.35 4.35 39.40
CA THR A 48 -46.11 3.14 40.17
C THR A 48 -46.92 1.99 39.54
N THR A 49 -46.25 1.14 38.76
CA THR A 49 -46.83 -0.14 38.32
C THR A 49 -46.13 -1.25 39.08
N THR A 50 -46.88 -1.98 39.88
CA THR A 50 -46.42 -3.15 40.60
C THR A 50 -46.01 -4.22 39.60
N VAL A 51 -44.72 -4.50 39.48
CA VAL A 51 -44.18 -5.56 38.61
C VAL A 51 -44.03 -6.82 39.46
N ASP A 52 -44.63 -7.92 38.96
CA ASP A 52 -44.43 -9.27 39.50
C ASP A 52 -42.95 -9.67 39.33
N PRO A 53 -42.20 -9.98 40.42
CA PRO A 53 -40.78 -10.25 40.36
C PRO A 53 -40.44 -11.64 39.77
N ASN A 54 -41.39 -12.42 39.29
CA ASN A 54 -41.17 -13.81 38.85
C ASN A 54 -41.56 -14.10 37.40
N ALA A 55 -41.82 -13.10 36.58
CA ALA A 55 -42.09 -13.33 35.16
C ALA A 55 -40.75 -13.35 34.36
N PRO A 56 -40.41 -14.44 33.65
CA PRO A 56 -39.24 -14.48 32.81
C PRO A 56 -39.47 -13.61 31.58
N THR A 57 -38.92 -12.42 31.59
CA THR A 57 -38.92 -11.52 30.42
C THR A 57 -37.89 -12.02 29.42
N THR A 58 -38.29 -12.91 28.53
CA THR A 58 -37.46 -13.29 27.37
C THR A 58 -37.54 -12.16 26.34
N THR A 59 -36.72 -11.14 26.53
CA THR A 59 -36.53 -10.09 25.51
C THR A 59 -35.57 -10.64 24.44
N THR A 60 -36.13 -11.24 23.38
CA THR A 60 -35.36 -11.55 22.18
C THR A 60 -34.84 -10.23 21.61
N PRO A 61 -33.53 -10.05 21.45
CA PRO A 61 -32.99 -8.85 20.79
C PRO A 61 -33.65 -8.69 19.41
N PRO A 62 -34.00 -7.47 18.99
CA PRO A 62 -34.52 -7.25 17.65
C PRO A 62 -33.49 -7.75 16.64
N ALA A 63 -33.98 -8.45 15.61
CA ALA A 63 -33.11 -8.92 14.52
C ALA A 63 -32.30 -7.73 13.96
N PRO A 64 -31.01 -7.91 13.69
CA PRO A 64 -30.19 -6.85 13.09
C PRO A 64 -30.82 -6.38 11.77
N ALA A 65 -30.88 -5.07 11.58
CA ALA A 65 -31.40 -4.51 10.34
C ALA A 65 -30.62 -5.08 9.14
N PRO A 66 -31.28 -5.36 8.01
CA PRO A 66 -30.60 -5.87 6.83
C PRO A 66 -29.52 -4.87 6.41
N ALA A 67 -28.33 -5.39 6.08
CA ALA A 67 -27.24 -4.56 5.58
C ALA A 67 -27.67 -3.78 4.33
N PRO A 68 -27.34 -2.50 4.21
CA PRO A 68 -27.68 -1.69 3.03
C PRO A 68 -27.08 -2.33 1.78
N LYS A 69 -27.83 -2.32 0.67
CA LYS A 69 -27.31 -2.78 -0.61
C LYS A 69 -26.29 -1.80 -1.14
N LEU A 70 -25.30 -2.29 -1.87
CA LEU A 70 -24.24 -1.45 -2.43
C LEU A 70 -24.78 -0.37 -3.36
N SER A 71 -25.84 -0.67 -4.12
CA SER A 71 -26.56 0.27 -4.98
C SER A 71 -27.21 1.44 -4.24
N ASP A 72 -27.55 1.25 -2.95
CA ASP A 72 -28.19 2.30 -2.12
C ASP A 72 -27.14 3.33 -1.66
N ILE A 73 -25.88 2.89 -1.55
CA ILE A 73 -24.74 3.72 -1.13
C ILE A 73 -24.08 4.37 -2.36
N PHE A 74 -24.02 3.65 -3.48
CA PHE A 74 -23.35 4.08 -4.71
C PHE A 74 -24.30 3.97 -5.91
N PRO A 75 -25.08 5.01 -6.20
CA PRO A 75 -25.93 5.05 -7.39
C PRO A 75 -25.08 4.88 -8.67
N GLY A 76 -25.41 3.89 -9.49
CA GLY A 76 -24.70 3.60 -10.74
C GLY A 76 -23.68 2.46 -10.69
N ILE A 77 -23.46 1.84 -9.54
CA ILE A 77 -22.76 0.55 -9.47
C ILE A 77 -23.71 -0.56 -9.99
N ASP A 78 -23.12 -1.48 -10.74
CA ASP A 78 -23.81 -2.71 -11.15
C ASP A 78 -24.31 -3.45 -9.90
N PRO A 79 -25.64 -3.65 -9.74
CA PRO A 79 -26.21 -4.27 -8.55
C PRO A 79 -25.79 -5.75 -8.35
N SER A 80 -25.18 -6.36 -9.37
CA SER A 80 -24.63 -7.72 -9.26
C SER A 80 -23.29 -7.77 -8.53
N ILE A 81 -22.60 -6.62 -8.36
CA ILE A 81 -21.34 -6.56 -7.62
C ILE A 81 -21.60 -6.67 -6.13
N THR A 82 -21.08 -7.72 -5.52
CA THR A 82 -21.15 -7.93 -4.08
C THR A 82 -20.14 -7.07 -3.33
N VAL A 83 -20.42 -6.80 -2.04
CA VAL A 83 -19.45 -6.12 -1.15
C VAL A 83 -18.12 -6.85 -1.14
N GLU A 84 -18.13 -8.18 -1.11
CA GLU A 84 -16.92 -9.01 -1.13
C GLU A 84 -16.10 -8.84 -2.40
N GLN A 85 -16.74 -8.77 -3.57
CA GLN A 85 -16.07 -8.50 -4.85
C GLN A 85 -15.45 -7.11 -4.88
N LEU A 86 -16.11 -6.12 -4.31
CA LEU A 86 -15.60 -4.77 -4.20
C LEU A 86 -14.39 -4.71 -3.26
N GLU A 87 -14.47 -5.34 -2.09
CA GLU A 87 -13.33 -5.45 -1.17
C GLU A 87 -12.15 -6.21 -1.79
N ALA A 88 -12.40 -7.28 -2.54
CA ALA A 88 -11.37 -8.01 -3.26
C ALA A 88 -10.70 -7.12 -4.33
N PHE A 89 -11.48 -6.31 -5.05
CA PHE A 89 -10.97 -5.33 -6.01
C PHE A 89 -10.11 -4.27 -5.32
N PHE A 90 -10.56 -3.70 -4.18
CA PHE A 90 -9.77 -2.73 -3.43
C PHE A 90 -8.48 -3.34 -2.89
N ARG A 91 -8.52 -4.55 -2.35
CA ARG A 91 -7.30 -5.28 -1.95
C ARG A 91 -6.34 -5.48 -3.12
N TRP A 92 -6.87 -5.76 -4.30
CA TRP A 92 -6.04 -5.94 -5.49
C TRP A 92 -5.36 -4.63 -5.93
N ILE A 93 -6.07 -3.49 -5.94
CA ILE A 93 -5.48 -2.18 -6.32
C ILE A 93 -4.55 -1.60 -5.26
N GLN A 94 -4.81 -1.86 -3.99
CA GLN A 94 -3.96 -1.41 -2.87
C GLN A 94 -2.74 -2.32 -2.66
N GLY A 95 -2.74 -3.50 -3.27
CA GLY A 95 -1.73 -4.52 -3.04
C GLY A 95 -1.90 -5.23 -1.69
N PRO A 96 -0.96 -6.11 -1.32
CA PRO A 96 -1.05 -6.85 -0.06
C PRO A 96 -0.98 -5.91 1.15
N PRO A 97 -1.63 -6.28 2.27
CA PRO A 97 -1.64 -5.48 3.49
C PRO A 97 -0.22 -5.27 4.04
N VAL A 98 -0.05 -4.19 4.79
CA VAL A 98 1.18 -3.95 5.53
C VAL A 98 1.40 -5.09 6.53
N PRO A 99 2.61 -5.68 6.61
CA PRO A 99 2.89 -6.74 7.58
C PRO A 99 2.54 -6.34 9.01
N ALA A 100 1.91 -7.23 9.75
CA ALA A 100 1.67 -7.05 11.17
C ALA A 100 3.00 -6.84 11.91
N ASN A 101 2.97 -6.15 13.04
CA ASN A 101 4.15 -5.85 13.87
C ASN A 101 5.24 -5.03 13.16
N SER A 102 4.88 -4.26 12.13
CA SER A 102 5.78 -3.34 11.42
C SER A 102 5.80 -1.92 12.02
N GLY A 103 5.36 -1.75 13.28
CA GLY A 103 5.31 -0.46 13.96
C GLY A 103 4.08 0.37 13.61
N ALA A 104 4.10 1.65 13.98
CA ALA A 104 3.02 2.62 13.74
C ALA A 104 3.58 3.95 13.23
N GLY A 105 2.71 4.80 12.69
CA GLY A 105 3.06 6.10 12.18
C GLY A 105 3.79 6.06 10.83
N ARG A 106 4.28 7.22 10.39
CA ARG A 106 4.91 7.35 9.08
C ARG A 106 6.23 6.57 9.01
N ARG A 107 6.28 5.59 8.11
CA ARG A 107 7.42 4.67 8.00
C ARG A 107 7.52 4.00 6.63
N ILE A 108 8.72 3.52 6.33
CA ILE A 108 8.98 2.55 5.26
C ILE A 108 8.95 1.17 5.90
N VAL A 109 8.14 0.25 5.40
CA VAL A 109 8.17 -1.17 5.79
C VAL A 109 8.80 -1.96 4.66
N TYR A 110 9.83 -2.74 4.96
CA TYR A 110 10.50 -3.62 4.01
C TYR A 110 10.38 -5.07 4.48
N SER A 111 9.63 -5.88 3.75
CA SER A 111 9.60 -7.33 3.98
C SER A 111 10.70 -8.03 3.17
N ASN A 112 11.57 -8.72 3.89
CA ASN A 112 12.68 -9.46 3.29
C ASN A 112 12.23 -10.74 2.60
N SER A 113 11.18 -11.42 3.11
CA SER A 113 10.63 -12.63 2.48
C SER A 113 9.79 -12.29 1.25
N ALA A 114 8.91 -11.28 1.37
CA ALA A 114 8.05 -10.85 0.27
C ALA A 114 8.78 -10.01 -0.79
N GLN A 115 10.03 -9.58 -0.53
CA GLN A 115 10.79 -8.67 -1.39
C GLN A 115 9.93 -7.47 -1.82
N ARG A 116 9.32 -6.79 -0.85
CA ARG A 116 8.35 -5.72 -1.06
C ARG A 116 8.54 -4.59 -0.07
N VAL A 117 8.20 -3.40 -0.53
CA VAL A 117 8.18 -2.18 0.28
C VAL A 117 6.75 -1.65 0.37
N TRP A 118 6.40 -1.12 1.53
CA TRP A 118 5.22 -0.28 1.75
C TRP A 118 5.69 1.07 2.30
N LEU A 119 5.14 2.14 1.75
CA LEU A 119 5.29 3.50 2.25
C LEU A 119 4.01 3.84 3.00
N VAL A 120 4.10 3.95 4.32
CA VAL A 120 2.95 4.13 5.21
C VAL A 120 2.96 5.55 5.74
N GLU A 121 1.84 6.27 5.61
CA GLU A 121 1.66 7.61 6.15
C GLU A 121 1.39 7.59 7.66
N GLY A 122 1.38 8.78 8.29
CA GLY A 122 1.14 8.90 9.72
C GLY A 122 -0.24 8.45 10.20
N ASP A 123 -1.21 8.41 9.30
CA ASP A 123 -2.57 7.92 9.49
C ASP A 123 -2.76 6.44 9.12
N GLU A 124 -1.68 5.69 9.02
CA GLU A 124 -1.60 4.27 8.65
C GLU A 124 -2.02 3.95 7.20
N ARG A 125 -2.37 4.94 6.39
CA ARG A 125 -2.69 4.77 4.99
C ARG A 125 -1.44 4.39 4.18
N VAL A 126 -1.55 3.38 3.32
CA VAL A 126 -0.48 3.01 2.39
C VAL A 126 -0.44 4.00 1.24
N ALA A 127 0.59 4.83 1.19
CA ALA A 127 0.82 5.75 0.08
C ALA A 127 1.27 5.02 -1.19
N LYS A 128 2.09 3.97 -1.04
CA LYS A 128 2.57 3.15 -2.15
C LYS A 128 3.09 1.81 -1.66
N THR A 129 2.93 0.76 -2.47
CA THR A 129 3.60 -0.53 -2.29
C THR A 129 4.09 -1.07 -3.62
N TYR A 130 5.25 -1.73 -3.63
CA TYR A 130 5.89 -2.24 -4.85
C TYR A 130 6.92 -3.32 -4.53
N LEU A 131 7.26 -4.11 -5.55
CA LEU A 131 8.29 -5.15 -5.46
C LEU A 131 9.70 -4.56 -5.53
N VAL A 132 10.61 -5.20 -4.83
CA VAL A 132 12.03 -4.81 -4.75
C VAL A 132 12.93 -6.03 -4.86
N SER A 133 14.26 -5.82 -4.91
CA SER A 133 15.24 -6.90 -4.80
C SER A 133 16.30 -6.56 -3.76
N GLY A 134 16.16 -7.17 -2.60
CA GLY A 134 17.14 -7.12 -1.52
C GLY A 134 18.03 -8.35 -1.50
N ARG A 135 18.61 -8.63 -0.33
CA ARG A 135 19.33 -9.86 0.01
C ARG A 135 18.63 -10.55 1.17
N ARG A 136 18.47 -11.88 1.09
CA ARG A 136 17.89 -12.65 2.20
C ARG A 136 18.69 -12.44 3.48
N GLY A 137 17.98 -12.15 4.59
CA GLY A 137 18.56 -11.92 5.90
C GLY A 137 19.31 -10.58 6.06
N LEU A 138 19.24 -9.65 5.10
CA LEU A 138 19.82 -8.31 5.21
C LEU A 138 18.82 -7.21 4.80
N PRO A 139 18.80 -6.10 5.56
CA PRO A 139 19.43 -5.93 6.88
C PRO A 139 18.84 -6.90 7.89
N ALA A 140 19.38 -7.00 9.08
CA ALA A 140 18.72 -7.71 10.18
C ALA A 140 17.33 -7.12 10.43
N PHE A 141 16.39 -7.93 10.91
CA PHE A 141 15.05 -7.43 11.20
C PHE A 141 15.09 -6.44 12.37
N GLY A 142 14.30 -5.39 12.28
CA GLY A 142 14.30 -4.33 13.28
C GLY A 142 13.96 -2.96 12.72
N THR A 143 14.04 -1.96 13.57
CA THR A 143 13.73 -0.57 13.23
C THR A 143 15.01 0.22 13.03
N TYR A 144 15.04 0.99 11.96
CA TYR A 144 16.13 1.84 11.50
C TYR A 144 15.59 3.24 11.20
N GLN A 145 16.50 4.14 10.84
CA GLN A 145 16.15 5.47 10.33
C GLN A 145 16.97 5.80 9.09
N VAL A 146 16.35 6.51 8.17
CA VAL A 146 17.08 7.11 7.05
C VAL A 146 18.12 8.08 7.62
N PHE A 147 19.41 7.84 7.38
CA PHE A 147 20.46 8.70 7.91
C PHE A 147 21.20 9.51 6.83
N SER A 148 21.08 9.14 5.55
CA SER A 148 21.61 9.94 4.45
C SER A 148 20.97 9.59 3.11
N LYS A 149 21.05 10.54 2.17
CA LYS A 149 20.51 10.41 0.81
C LYS A 149 21.53 10.91 -0.21
N SER A 150 21.52 10.34 -1.41
CA SER A 150 22.33 10.81 -2.54
C SER A 150 21.55 10.63 -3.83
N ARG A 151 21.54 11.66 -4.70
CA ARG A 151 20.88 11.58 -6.02
C ARG A 151 21.52 10.50 -6.86
N THR A 152 22.85 10.46 -6.89
CA THR A 152 23.65 9.47 -7.61
C THR A 152 24.69 8.89 -6.67
N THR A 153 25.00 7.60 -6.82
CA THR A 153 26.10 6.93 -6.13
C THR A 153 26.65 5.80 -6.99
N THR A 154 27.87 5.37 -6.67
CA THR A 154 28.56 4.28 -7.37
C THR A 154 29.00 3.21 -6.37
N SER A 155 29.10 1.97 -6.85
CA SER A 155 29.71 0.86 -6.12
C SER A 155 30.50 0.01 -7.12
N GLY A 156 31.83 0.07 -7.03
CA GLY A 156 32.72 -0.38 -8.11
C GLY A 156 32.40 0.38 -9.40
N SER A 157 32.21 -0.32 -10.50
CA SER A 157 31.83 0.25 -11.80
C SER A 157 30.31 0.46 -11.98
N ALA A 158 29.51 0.04 -11.02
CA ALA A 158 28.06 0.17 -11.13
C ALA A 158 27.57 1.53 -10.59
N ARG A 159 26.72 2.19 -11.38
CA ARG A 159 26.05 3.45 -11.01
C ARG A 159 24.61 3.17 -10.61
N MET A 160 24.13 3.86 -9.60
CA MET A 160 22.74 3.82 -9.14
C MET A 160 22.26 5.19 -8.71
N GLU A 161 20.95 5.40 -8.75
CA GLU A 161 20.34 6.69 -8.42
C GLU A 161 19.37 6.55 -7.25
N PHE A 162 19.00 7.71 -6.68
CA PHE A 162 18.03 7.84 -5.61
C PHE A 162 18.35 6.98 -4.38
N MET A 163 19.61 7.00 -3.96
CA MET A 163 20.08 6.27 -2.79
C MET A 163 19.51 6.86 -1.50
N VAL A 164 18.83 6.04 -0.71
CA VAL A 164 18.30 6.36 0.63
C VAL A 164 18.86 5.34 1.61
N ARG A 165 19.86 5.73 2.41
CA ARG A 165 20.58 4.83 3.33
C ARG A 165 19.92 4.81 4.68
N PHE A 166 19.71 3.60 5.23
CA PHE A 166 19.01 3.43 6.51
C PHE A 166 19.67 2.42 7.45
N ALA A 167 20.49 1.50 6.95
CA ALA A 167 21.18 0.53 7.81
C ALA A 167 22.68 0.49 7.49
N ARG A 168 23.48 -0.07 8.41
CA ARG A 168 24.91 -0.27 8.24
C ARG A 168 25.18 -1.76 8.03
N GLY A 169 25.74 -2.11 6.89
CA GLY A 169 26.31 -3.44 6.65
C GLY A 169 27.73 -3.54 7.21
N ARG A 170 28.39 -4.67 6.96
CA ARG A 170 29.77 -4.89 7.46
C ARG A 170 30.74 -3.84 6.92
N ASN A 171 30.71 -3.55 5.63
CA ASN A 171 31.66 -2.66 4.97
C ASN A 171 30.98 -1.43 4.34
N LEU A 172 29.71 -1.52 4.00
CA LEU A 172 28.99 -0.49 3.28
C LEU A 172 27.60 -0.26 3.92
N ALA A 173 27.10 0.94 3.74
CA ALA A 173 25.71 1.23 4.10
C ALA A 173 24.72 0.44 3.25
N ILE A 174 23.62 0.02 3.86
CA ILE A 174 22.46 -0.57 3.17
C ILE A 174 21.44 0.54 2.92
N GLY A 175 20.92 0.61 1.71
CA GLY A 175 19.92 1.60 1.32
C GLY A 175 19.05 1.12 0.18
N PHE A 176 17.99 1.87 -0.07
CA PHE A 176 17.13 1.75 -1.23
C PHE A 176 17.73 2.54 -2.38
N HIS A 177 17.70 2.03 -3.61
CA HIS A 177 18.17 2.71 -4.81
C HIS A 177 17.63 2.04 -6.08
N THR A 178 17.82 2.68 -7.24
CA THR A 178 17.47 2.07 -8.53
C THR A 178 18.22 0.76 -8.77
N ILE A 179 17.71 -0.09 -9.67
CA ILE A 179 18.51 -1.16 -10.26
C ILE A 179 19.82 -0.55 -10.78
N PRO A 180 21.00 -1.06 -10.35
CA PRO A 180 22.27 -0.49 -10.78
C PRO A 180 22.52 -0.69 -12.28
N LEU A 181 23.16 0.30 -12.90
CA LEU A 181 23.63 0.23 -14.28
C LEU A 181 25.13 -0.07 -14.32
N ARG A 182 25.54 -0.95 -15.21
CA ARG A 182 26.96 -1.18 -15.55
C ARG A 182 27.52 0.05 -16.25
N SER A 183 28.83 0.11 -16.40
CA SER A 183 29.53 1.21 -17.12
C SER A 183 29.05 1.40 -18.57
N ASN A 184 28.60 0.34 -19.22
CA ASN A 184 28.01 0.39 -20.56
C ASN A 184 26.52 0.77 -20.59
N GLY A 185 25.93 1.17 -19.44
CA GLY A 185 24.52 1.56 -19.33
C GLY A 185 23.52 0.41 -19.19
N THR A 186 23.97 -0.86 -19.27
CA THR A 186 23.03 -1.99 -19.11
C THR A 186 22.68 -2.23 -17.64
N PRO A 187 21.42 -2.54 -17.29
CA PRO A 187 21.03 -2.82 -15.92
C PRO A 187 21.59 -4.16 -15.43
N LEU A 188 21.87 -4.26 -14.13
CA LEU A 188 22.32 -5.51 -13.49
C LEU A 188 21.22 -6.56 -13.35
N GLN A 189 19.97 -6.14 -13.44
CA GLN A 189 18.77 -6.99 -13.48
C GLN A 189 17.65 -6.26 -14.21
N THR A 190 16.63 -6.97 -14.67
CA THR A 190 15.42 -6.38 -15.25
C THR A 190 14.40 -6.02 -14.17
N GLU A 191 13.43 -5.16 -14.48
CA GLU A 191 12.34 -4.84 -13.54
C GLU A 191 11.42 -6.05 -13.28
N SER A 192 11.26 -6.95 -14.25
CA SER A 192 10.49 -8.19 -14.09
C SER A 192 11.11 -9.17 -13.10
N GLU A 193 12.36 -8.98 -12.73
CA GLU A 193 13.06 -9.76 -11.69
C GLU A 193 12.93 -9.16 -10.29
N LEU A 194 12.22 -8.02 -10.12
CA LEU A 194 11.84 -7.54 -8.80
C LEU A 194 10.85 -8.50 -8.14
N GLY A 195 10.94 -8.64 -6.83
CA GLY A 195 10.27 -9.69 -6.06
C GLY A 195 11.18 -10.87 -5.72
N PHE A 196 12.40 -10.93 -6.32
CA PHE A 196 13.40 -11.95 -6.00
C PHE A 196 14.65 -11.32 -5.35
N PRO A 197 15.27 -12.01 -4.36
CA PRO A 197 16.45 -11.50 -3.65
C PRO A 197 17.71 -11.65 -4.52
N ARG A 198 18.09 -10.59 -5.22
CA ARG A 198 19.23 -10.58 -6.17
C ARG A 198 20.34 -9.59 -5.81
N SER A 199 20.24 -8.85 -4.70
CA SER A 199 21.27 -7.87 -4.31
C SER A 199 22.34 -8.47 -3.41
N HIS A 200 23.41 -7.70 -3.16
CA HIS A 200 24.44 -8.05 -2.19
C HIS A 200 24.19 -7.44 -0.80
N GLY A 201 23.09 -6.67 -0.61
CA GLY A 201 22.73 -6.07 0.68
C GLY A 201 21.74 -4.91 0.55
N CYS A 202 21.93 -4.01 -0.38
CA CYS A 202 21.00 -2.92 -0.67
C CYS A 202 19.69 -3.44 -1.28
N VAL A 203 18.68 -2.58 -1.32
CA VAL A 203 17.33 -2.89 -1.82
C VAL A 203 17.14 -2.16 -3.15
N ARG A 204 17.15 -2.93 -4.26
CA ARG A 204 16.97 -2.43 -5.62
C ARG A 204 15.51 -2.21 -5.93
N GLN A 205 15.20 -1.13 -6.63
CA GLN A 205 13.86 -0.70 -7.00
C GLN A 205 13.81 -0.37 -8.49
N ALA A 206 12.61 -0.42 -9.07
CA ALA A 206 12.35 0.21 -10.36
C ALA A 206 12.65 1.72 -10.27
N PRO A 207 13.15 2.38 -11.33
CA PRO A 207 13.51 3.79 -11.28
C PRO A 207 12.37 4.72 -10.81
N PRO A 208 11.11 4.57 -11.24
CA PRO A 208 10.01 5.40 -10.74
C PRO A 208 9.74 5.22 -9.24
N ASP A 209 9.88 4.00 -8.72
CA ASP A 209 9.67 3.70 -7.31
C ASP A 209 10.79 4.25 -6.44
N ALA A 210 12.04 4.13 -6.91
CA ALA A 210 13.21 4.70 -6.24
C ALA A 210 13.12 6.23 -6.15
N MET A 211 12.71 6.88 -7.24
CA MET A 211 12.49 8.33 -7.26
C MET A 211 11.39 8.74 -6.29
N TYR A 212 10.26 8.02 -6.30
CA TYR A 212 9.15 8.31 -5.39
C TYR A 212 9.58 8.18 -3.92
N LEU A 213 10.21 7.07 -3.53
CA LEU A 213 10.71 6.86 -2.17
C LEU A 213 11.72 7.94 -1.79
N TYR A 214 12.64 8.28 -2.69
CA TYR A 214 13.62 9.33 -2.45
C TYR A 214 12.96 10.68 -2.14
N MET A 215 11.93 11.07 -2.86
CA MET A 215 11.19 12.32 -2.60
C MET A 215 10.34 12.22 -1.33
N TRP A 216 9.70 11.07 -1.11
CA TRP A 216 8.78 10.85 -0.01
C TRP A 216 9.47 10.74 1.36
N ALA A 217 10.69 10.17 1.44
CA ALA A 217 11.40 9.87 2.68
C ALA A 217 12.52 10.88 2.99
N PRO A 218 12.30 11.88 3.85
CA PRO A 218 13.38 12.71 4.38
C PRO A 218 14.32 11.91 5.30
N VAL A 219 15.51 12.47 5.61
CA VAL A 219 16.37 11.97 6.69
C VAL A 219 15.59 11.97 7.99
N GLY A 220 15.75 10.93 8.80
CA GLY A 220 14.97 10.67 10.00
C GLY A 220 13.73 9.79 9.79
N THR A 221 13.30 9.54 8.55
CA THR A 221 12.16 8.63 8.29
C THR A 221 12.46 7.24 8.86
N ALA A 222 11.50 6.69 9.61
CA ALA A 222 11.60 5.33 10.16
C ALA A 222 11.58 4.28 9.03
N VAL A 223 12.39 3.24 9.19
CA VAL A 223 12.43 2.08 8.30
C VAL A 223 12.31 0.82 9.15
N VAL A 224 11.31 0.01 8.91
CA VAL A 224 11.07 -1.25 9.63
C VAL A 224 11.33 -2.41 8.68
N ALA A 225 12.39 -3.17 8.96
CA ALA A 225 12.70 -4.39 8.23
C ALA A 225 12.05 -5.58 8.95
N VAL A 226 11.20 -6.30 8.25
CA VAL A 226 10.46 -7.48 8.74
C VAL A 226 10.80 -8.72 7.91
N PRO A 227 10.49 -9.93 8.41
CA PRO A 227 10.68 -11.18 7.68
C PRO A 227 10.10 -11.19 6.28
#